data_95cc0c15b6a6cd73418003071c6ed067
#
_entry.id   95cc0c15b6a6cd73418003071c6ed067
#
_cell.length_a   1.000
_cell.length_b   1.000
_cell.length_c   1.000
_cell.angle_alpha   90.00
_cell.angle_beta   90.00
_cell.angle_gamma   90.00
#
_symmetry.space_group_name_H-M   'P 1'
#
loop_
_entity.id
_entity.type
_entity.pdbx_description
1 polymer ?
#
loop_
_entity_poly.entity_id
_entity_poly.type
_entity_poly.pdbx_seq_one_letter_code
_entity_poly.pdbx_strand_id
1 'polypeptide(L)'
;MRGSRLGRDPTAKRFGENAAAALLLTFTVVAILWANSPWAHTYSEFWETPVGLSFGELHGELTLKELVNDALMAFFFFIVGLEVKAQFTIGELTERSRAVVPVVAAIAGLTLPAVIFLLFNPSGEDASAWGVVISTDTAFLVGALAIIAPKYPARLRTFLLTLAVVDDVGALAAIALFYSDRIRVVALLIAVVLLAALIGVRHLPAAARGLTYSVLAVALWLALSAGGVHPTLAGVAVALVIPVFTPERQRVEAAVEVIRAFRQSPNSQYARAATRSLRDSISINERLVTGFGPYVSFGVLPLFALANAGVRLDADTVMAAIRSPLTWGVVAGLVVGKLVGITGATWIVRRIGLGRLSPGLTLRRVAGGAALSGIGFTISLFIVDLAIKDPRSADLARVGVLAASLIAFASGWAIFRLTDWFSPPVAVGHRLVRDVDPDRDHLRGPVDAPLTLVEYGDFECPFCSRATGSIDEVRAHFGDQLRYVWRHLPLERVHPRALDAARASEAAALQGKFFDMGTIMFQFQDFLEWQHIYRYADQVGCDIARFDDDLHSPRVLHRVDDDTQDAELMDLSATPTFFVNGVRHRGPWDSASLIRALEASRPGSP
;
A
#
# COMPACT_ATOMS: atom_id res chain seq x y z
N MET A 1 17.26 23.29 -21.72
CA MET A 1 16.57 22.01 -21.90
C MET A 1 15.94 21.64 -20.57
N ARG A 2 14.62 21.62 -20.44
CA ARG A 2 13.90 21.29 -19.19
C ARG A 2 14.03 19.78 -18.98
N GLY A 3 14.79 19.39 -17.93
CA GLY A 3 14.91 17.99 -17.53
C GLY A 3 13.55 17.40 -17.18
N SER A 4 13.18 16.34 -17.87
CA SER A 4 12.00 15.54 -17.58
C SER A 4 12.12 14.96 -16.16
N ARG A 5 11.20 15.31 -15.29
CA ARG A 5 11.04 14.72 -13.96
C ARG A 5 10.58 13.27 -14.13
N LEU A 6 11.55 12.37 -14.27
CA LEU A 6 11.33 10.92 -14.22
C LEU A 6 11.26 10.48 -12.75
N GLY A 7 10.07 10.53 -12.19
CA GLY A 7 9.69 10.06 -10.88
C GLY A 7 8.32 10.62 -10.62
N ARG A 8 7.31 9.78 -10.41
CA ARG A 8 6.02 10.27 -9.91
C ARG A 8 6.30 10.96 -8.59
N ASP A 9 6.17 12.30 -8.59
CA ASP A 9 6.30 13.14 -7.41
C ASP A 9 5.37 12.55 -6.33
N PRO A 10 5.88 12.14 -5.15
CA PRO A 10 5.05 11.62 -4.07
C PRO A 10 3.93 12.61 -3.69
N THR A 11 4.11 13.91 -3.98
CA THR A 11 3.07 14.93 -3.83
C THR A 11 1.94 14.74 -4.85
N ALA A 12 2.23 14.34 -6.09
CA ALA A 12 1.22 14.09 -7.12
C ALA A 12 0.35 12.86 -6.79
N LYS A 13 0.94 11.80 -6.22
CA LYS A 13 0.18 10.62 -5.75
C LYS A 13 -0.74 10.97 -4.58
N ARG A 14 -0.23 11.73 -3.59
CA ARG A 14 -1.03 12.22 -2.45
C ARG A 14 -2.16 13.14 -2.92
N PHE A 15 -1.90 14.00 -3.90
CA PHE A 15 -2.92 14.88 -4.47
C PHE A 15 -4.05 14.06 -5.12
N GLY A 16 -3.72 13.01 -5.85
CA GLY A 16 -4.71 12.11 -6.46
C GLY A 16 -5.59 11.39 -5.42
N GLU A 17 -4.99 10.86 -4.35
CA GLU A 17 -5.73 10.16 -3.27
C GLU A 17 -6.66 11.11 -2.51
N ASN A 18 -6.19 12.32 -2.17
CA ASN A 18 -7.00 13.34 -1.51
C ASN A 18 -8.16 13.82 -2.41
N ALA A 19 -7.91 13.95 -3.72
CA ALA A 19 -8.94 14.33 -4.68
C ALA A 19 -10.03 13.24 -4.82
N ALA A 20 -9.64 11.97 -4.83
CA ALA A 20 -10.60 10.86 -4.87
C ALA A 20 -11.46 10.81 -3.60
N ALA A 21 -10.86 10.94 -2.43
CA ALA A 21 -11.61 10.99 -1.16
C ALA A 21 -12.54 12.21 -1.08
N ALA A 22 -12.09 13.38 -1.55
CA ALA A 22 -12.92 14.58 -1.61
C ALA A 22 -14.11 14.41 -2.58
N LEU A 23 -13.88 13.79 -3.74
CA LEU A 23 -14.93 13.51 -4.71
C LEU A 23 -15.97 12.54 -4.14
N LEU A 24 -15.51 11.46 -3.50
CA LEU A 24 -16.37 10.48 -2.85
C LEU A 24 -17.24 11.15 -1.76
N LEU A 25 -16.64 11.99 -0.91
CA LEU A 25 -17.39 12.75 0.09
C LEU A 25 -18.39 13.72 -0.56
N THR A 26 -18.02 14.38 -1.65
CA THR A 26 -18.91 15.29 -2.38
C THR A 26 -20.13 14.54 -2.90
N PHE A 27 -19.95 13.40 -3.54
CA PHE A 27 -21.07 12.59 -4.05
C PHE A 27 -21.94 12.03 -2.93
N THR A 28 -21.35 11.69 -1.78
CA THR A 28 -22.09 11.31 -0.56
C THR A 28 -22.99 12.45 -0.08
N VAL A 29 -22.44 13.66 0.04
CA VAL A 29 -23.20 14.84 0.45
C VAL A 29 -24.31 15.16 -0.56
N VAL A 30 -24.02 15.06 -1.87
CA VAL A 30 -25.02 15.24 -2.93
C VAL A 30 -26.14 14.21 -2.81
N ALA A 31 -25.83 12.94 -2.57
CA ALA A 31 -26.83 11.89 -2.37
C ALA A 31 -27.76 12.20 -1.19
N ILE A 32 -27.17 12.56 -0.05
CA ILE A 32 -27.93 12.91 1.16
C ILE A 32 -28.79 14.16 0.92
N LEU A 33 -28.25 15.20 0.32
CA LEU A 33 -29.00 16.42 0.02
C LEU A 33 -30.13 16.15 -0.97
N TRP A 34 -29.91 15.37 -2.00
CA TRP A 34 -30.94 15.02 -2.99
C TRP A 34 -32.06 14.19 -2.35
N ALA A 35 -31.71 13.15 -1.58
CA ALA A 35 -32.69 12.29 -0.90
C ALA A 35 -33.49 13.03 0.20
N ASN A 36 -33.02 14.18 0.69
CA ASN A 36 -33.69 15.01 1.70
C ASN A 36 -34.22 16.36 1.14
N SER A 37 -34.23 16.53 -0.18
CA SER A 37 -34.73 17.70 -0.84
C SER A 37 -36.23 17.56 -1.17
N PRO A 38 -36.93 18.65 -1.59
CA PRO A 38 -38.26 18.57 -2.11
C PRO A 38 -38.42 17.63 -3.32
N TRP A 39 -37.31 17.27 -3.98
CA TRP A 39 -37.22 16.33 -5.10
C TRP A 39 -36.79 14.92 -4.70
N ALA A 40 -36.97 14.53 -3.44
CA ALA A 40 -36.55 13.22 -2.93
C ALA A 40 -37.13 12.03 -3.74
N HIS A 41 -38.35 12.18 -4.27
CA HIS A 41 -38.97 11.16 -5.14
C HIS A 41 -38.13 10.90 -6.41
N THR A 42 -37.54 11.94 -7.00
CA THR A 42 -36.72 11.79 -8.21
C THR A 42 -35.43 11.02 -7.95
N TYR A 43 -34.93 11.04 -6.71
CA TYR A 43 -33.77 10.22 -6.34
C TYR A 43 -34.12 8.73 -6.40
N SER A 44 -35.21 8.31 -5.78
CA SER A 44 -35.64 6.91 -5.81
C SER A 44 -36.02 6.45 -7.23
N GLU A 45 -36.82 7.26 -7.95
CA GLU A 45 -37.23 6.95 -9.35
C GLU A 45 -36.03 6.80 -10.28
N PHE A 46 -35.02 7.66 -10.13
CA PHE A 46 -33.79 7.60 -10.94
C PHE A 46 -33.03 6.27 -10.72
N TRP A 47 -32.83 5.87 -9.47
CA TRP A 47 -32.10 4.65 -9.16
C TRP A 47 -32.91 3.36 -9.40
N GLU A 48 -34.22 3.42 -9.38
CA GLU A 48 -35.13 2.33 -9.70
C GLU A 48 -35.44 2.23 -11.21
N THR A 49 -34.92 3.16 -12.03
CA THR A 49 -35.12 3.11 -13.49
C THR A 49 -34.59 1.79 -14.05
N PRO A 50 -35.44 0.98 -14.74
CA PRO A 50 -35.00 -0.27 -15.32
C PRO A 50 -34.15 -0.03 -16.56
N VAL A 51 -33.00 -0.70 -16.60
CA VAL A 51 -32.09 -0.79 -17.75
C VAL A 51 -32.14 -2.22 -18.26
N GLY A 52 -32.85 -2.42 -19.37
CA GLY A 52 -33.02 -3.75 -19.97
C GLY A 52 -32.11 -3.94 -21.18
N LEU A 53 -31.39 -5.07 -21.21
CA LEU A 53 -30.79 -5.60 -22.43
C LEU A 53 -31.63 -6.77 -22.89
N SER A 54 -32.36 -6.59 -24.00
CA SER A 54 -33.11 -7.68 -24.65
C SER A 54 -32.30 -8.25 -25.81
N PHE A 55 -31.99 -9.53 -25.74
CA PHE A 55 -31.36 -10.30 -26.81
C PHE A 55 -32.26 -11.48 -27.17
N GLY A 56 -33.14 -11.31 -28.15
CA GLY A 56 -34.12 -12.33 -28.52
C GLY A 56 -35.13 -12.62 -27.38
N GLU A 57 -35.20 -13.87 -26.91
CA GLU A 57 -36.07 -14.29 -25.80
C GLU A 57 -35.43 -14.07 -24.39
N LEU A 58 -34.17 -13.67 -24.34
CA LEU A 58 -33.48 -13.35 -23.09
C LEU A 58 -33.75 -11.89 -22.73
N HIS A 59 -34.62 -11.67 -21.76
CA HIS A 59 -34.86 -10.37 -21.15
C HIS A 59 -34.19 -10.32 -19.77
N GLY A 60 -33.18 -9.49 -19.63
CA GLY A 60 -32.59 -9.15 -18.33
C GLY A 60 -32.89 -7.68 -18.04
N GLU A 61 -33.71 -7.42 -17.04
CA GLU A 61 -33.95 -6.08 -16.52
C GLU A 61 -33.20 -5.94 -15.19
N LEU A 62 -32.34 -4.92 -15.10
CA LEU A 62 -31.64 -4.51 -13.87
C LEU A 62 -31.98 -3.05 -13.64
N THR A 63 -32.15 -2.67 -12.40
CA THR A 63 -32.24 -1.24 -12.05
C THR A 63 -30.88 -0.57 -12.17
N LEU A 64 -30.85 0.75 -12.33
CA LEU A 64 -29.59 1.51 -12.30
C LEU A 64 -28.82 1.25 -11.00
N LYS A 65 -29.51 1.10 -9.87
CA LYS A 65 -28.91 0.77 -8.59
C LYS A 65 -28.25 -0.61 -8.59
N GLU A 66 -28.92 -1.63 -9.10
CA GLU A 66 -28.37 -2.97 -9.24
C GLU A 66 -27.19 -3.00 -10.21
N LEU A 67 -27.23 -2.24 -11.31
CA LEU A 67 -26.10 -2.11 -12.23
C LEU A 67 -24.87 -1.55 -11.52
N VAL A 68 -25.03 -0.55 -10.66
CA VAL A 68 -23.94 0.00 -9.85
C VAL A 68 -23.44 -1.03 -8.83
N ASN A 69 -24.36 -1.65 -8.09
CA ASN A 69 -24.02 -2.56 -6.99
C ASN A 69 -23.46 -3.90 -7.48
N ASP A 70 -23.85 -4.39 -8.64
CA ASP A 70 -23.44 -5.70 -9.14
C ASP A 70 -22.30 -5.60 -10.16
N ALA A 71 -22.46 -4.75 -11.20
CA ALA A 71 -21.47 -4.69 -12.28
C ALA A 71 -20.30 -3.76 -11.95
N LEU A 72 -20.57 -2.51 -11.48
CA LEU A 72 -19.48 -1.58 -11.16
C LEU A 72 -18.72 -2.03 -9.90
N MET A 73 -19.43 -2.57 -8.89
CA MET A 73 -18.75 -3.12 -7.70
C MET A 73 -17.98 -4.39 -8.00
N ALA A 74 -18.38 -5.23 -8.98
CA ALA A 74 -17.53 -6.34 -9.43
C ALA A 74 -16.19 -5.84 -9.98
N PHE A 75 -16.18 -4.70 -10.67
CA PHE A 75 -14.96 -4.07 -11.15
C PHE A 75 -14.12 -3.45 -10.00
N PHE A 76 -14.76 -2.87 -8.99
CA PHE A 76 -14.08 -2.44 -7.76
C PHE A 76 -13.42 -3.63 -7.06
N PHE A 77 -14.15 -4.72 -6.82
CA PHE A 77 -13.60 -5.91 -6.16
C PHE A 77 -12.54 -6.63 -7.02
N PHE A 78 -12.57 -6.46 -8.34
CA PHE A 78 -11.46 -6.90 -9.20
C PHE A 78 -10.16 -6.17 -8.86
N ILE A 79 -10.19 -4.84 -8.71
CA ILE A 79 -9.00 -4.07 -8.32
C ILE A 79 -8.53 -4.42 -6.91
N VAL A 80 -9.45 -4.53 -5.94
CA VAL A 80 -9.14 -4.99 -4.58
C VAL A 80 -8.50 -6.39 -4.60
N GLY A 81 -9.05 -7.32 -5.38
CA GLY A 81 -8.49 -8.68 -5.54
C GLY A 81 -7.08 -8.69 -6.14
N LEU A 82 -6.78 -7.78 -7.09
CA LEU A 82 -5.43 -7.59 -7.63
C LEU A 82 -4.45 -7.07 -6.54
N GLU A 83 -4.88 -6.12 -5.71
CA GLU A 83 -4.08 -5.58 -4.60
C GLU A 83 -3.85 -6.65 -3.53
N VAL A 84 -4.90 -7.40 -3.15
CA VAL A 84 -4.81 -8.54 -2.24
C VAL A 84 -3.76 -9.53 -2.73
N LYS A 85 -3.86 -9.97 -3.99
CA LYS A 85 -2.91 -10.92 -4.57
C LYS A 85 -1.49 -10.39 -4.57
N ALA A 86 -1.29 -9.10 -4.91
CA ALA A 86 0.03 -8.48 -4.89
C ALA A 86 0.63 -8.49 -3.48
N GLN A 87 -0.16 -8.17 -2.44
CA GLN A 87 0.30 -8.18 -1.04
C GLN A 87 0.72 -9.57 -0.56
N PHE A 88 0.00 -10.63 -0.97
CA PHE A 88 0.34 -12.01 -0.61
C PHE A 88 1.51 -12.58 -1.42
N THR A 89 1.83 -12.04 -2.61
CA THR A 89 2.86 -12.60 -3.50
C THR A 89 4.18 -11.85 -3.41
N ILE A 90 4.16 -10.52 -3.36
CA ILE A 90 5.35 -9.65 -3.42
C ILE A 90 5.33 -8.52 -2.38
N GLY A 91 4.25 -8.42 -1.58
CA GLY A 91 4.05 -7.33 -0.60
C GLY A 91 4.52 -7.69 0.81
N GLU A 92 4.10 -6.86 1.78
CA GLU A 92 4.46 -6.98 3.21
C GLU A 92 4.01 -8.31 3.84
N LEU A 93 2.98 -8.96 3.29
CA LEU A 93 2.48 -10.24 3.80
C LEU A 93 3.37 -11.44 3.45
N THR A 94 4.39 -11.27 2.61
CA THR A 94 5.37 -12.33 2.30
C THR A 94 6.37 -12.55 3.43
N GLU A 95 6.69 -11.50 4.20
CA GLU A 95 7.63 -11.59 5.32
C GLU A 95 6.88 -11.89 6.63
N ARG A 96 6.94 -13.15 7.08
CA ARG A 96 6.19 -13.65 8.25
C ARG A 96 6.39 -12.82 9.52
N SER A 97 7.61 -12.36 9.77
CA SER A 97 7.94 -11.57 10.97
C SER A 97 7.22 -10.22 11.02
N ARG A 98 7.01 -9.60 9.86
CA ARG A 98 6.33 -8.30 9.73
C ARG A 98 4.82 -8.43 9.54
N ALA A 99 4.37 -9.54 8.92
CA ALA A 99 2.96 -9.79 8.63
C ALA A 99 2.13 -10.15 9.87
N VAL A 100 2.71 -10.78 10.88
CA VAL A 100 1.98 -11.31 12.05
C VAL A 100 1.17 -10.21 12.76
N VAL A 101 1.77 -9.03 13.02
CA VAL A 101 1.08 -7.97 13.77
C VAL A 101 -0.12 -7.41 13.00
N PRO A 102 0.00 -6.98 11.72
CA PRO A 102 -1.15 -6.51 10.95
C PRO A 102 -2.23 -7.56 10.76
N VAL A 103 -1.86 -8.83 10.51
CA VAL A 103 -2.82 -9.93 10.27
C VAL A 103 -3.64 -10.23 11.54
N VAL A 104 -2.98 -10.39 12.68
CA VAL A 104 -3.69 -10.65 13.95
C VAL A 104 -4.55 -9.44 14.35
N ALA A 105 -4.04 -8.22 14.12
CA ALA A 105 -4.81 -7.01 14.35
C ALA A 105 -6.05 -6.92 13.45
N ALA A 106 -5.94 -7.30 12.17
CA ALA A 106 -7.06 -7.35 11.25
C ALA A 106 -8.10 -8.40 11.64
N ILE A 107 -7.67 -9.64 11.98
CA ILE A 107 -8.59 -10.68 12.45
C ILE A 107 -9.35 -10.22 13.70
N ALA A 108 -8.69 -9.57 14.66
CA ALA A 108 -9.36 -9.00 15.82
C ALA A 108 -10.28 -7.82 15.44
N GLY A 109 -9.86 -7.01 14.44
CA GLY A 109 -10.65 -5.92 13.85
C GLY A 109 -11.86 -6.39 13.04
N LEU A 110 -11.93 -7.66 12.63
CA LEU A 110 -13.09 -8.30 12.02
C LEU A 110 -14.00 -8.93 13.09
N THR A 111 -13.41 -9.71 14.00
CA THR A 111 -14.16 -10.54 14.94
C THR A 111 -14.80 -9.73 16.07
N LEU A 112 -14.07 -8.80 16.69
CA LEU A 112 -14.60 -8.03 17.81
C LEU A 112 -15.77 -7.10 17.41
N PRO A 113 -15.75 -6.36 16.28
CA PRO A 113 -16.93 -5.64 15.80
C PRO A 113 -18.14 -6.53 15.60
N ALA A 114 -17.96 -7.69 14.96
CA ALA A 114 -19.04 -8.65 14.72
C ALA A 114 -19.65 -9.15 16.04
N VAL A 115 -18.80 -9.50 17.02
CA VAL A 115 -19.26 -9.92 18.36
C VAL A 115 -20.03 -8.80 19.05
N ILE A 116 -19.51 -7.56 19.04
CA ILE A 116 -20.21 -6.40 19.62
C ILE A 116 -21.56 -6.18 18.93
N PHE A 117 -21.61 -6.22 17.60
CA PHE A 117 -22.85 -6.09 16.86
C PHE A 117 -23.88 -7.15 17.28
N LEU A 118 -23.48 -8.42 17.39
CA LEU A 118 -24.35 -9.53 17.80
C LEU A 118 -24.78 -9.44 19.25
N LEU A 119 -24.04 -8.76 20.14
CA LEU A 119 -24.50 -8.47 21.50
C LEU A 119 -25.69 -7.49 21.53
N PHE A 120 -25.74 -6.55 20.58
CA PHE A 120 -26.90 -5.64 20.41
C PHE A 120 -28.05 -6.29 19.66
N ASN A 121 -27.74 -7.22 18.74
CA ASN A 121 -28.68 -7.88 17.84
C ASN A 121 -28.47 -9.41 17.89
N PRO A 122 -28.83 -10.09 19.00
CA PRO A 122 -28.48 -11.50 19.22
C PRO A 122 -29.30 -12.47 18.37
N SER A 123 -30.44 -12.03 17.80
CA SER A 123 -31.36 -12.90 17.05
C SER A 123 -32.24 -12.11 16.09
N GLY A 124 -32.95 -12.81 15.20
CA GLY A 124 -33.82 -12.20 14.19
C GLY A 124 -33.10 -11.86 12.90
N GLU A 125 -33.81 -11.19 11.99
CA GLU A 125 -33.27 -10.79 10.68
C GLU A 125 -32.10 -9.79 10.82
N ASP A 126 -32.14 -8.90 11.80
CA ASP A 126 -31.10 -7.92 12.07
C ASP A 126 -29.76 -8.57 12.44
N ALA A 127 -29.77 -9.75 13.07
CA ALA A 127 -28.55 -10.47 13.40
C ALA A 127 -27.73 -10.83 12.16
N SER A 128 -28.38 -11.06 11.01
CA SER A 128 -27.70 -11.38 9.75
C SER A 128 -26.82 -10.23 9.22
N ALA A 129 -27.07 -8.99 9.70
CA ALA A 129 -26.34 -7.80 9.28
C ALA A 129 -24.95 -7.62 9.96
N TRP A 130 -24.47 -8.62 10.72
CA TRP A 130 -23.15 -8.56 11.39
C TRP A 130 -21.99 -8.24 10.43
N GLY A 131 -22.10 -8.58 9.15
CA GLY A 131 -21.11 -8.26 8.14
C GLY A 131 -20.96 -6.77 7.86
N VAL A 132 -21.94 -5.94 8.21
CA VAL A 132 -21.91 -4.48 8.02
C VAL A 132 -20.74 -3.84 8.78
N VAL A 133 -20.33 -4.41 9.91
CA VAL A 133 -19.33 -3.83 10.82
C VAL A 133 -17.91 -4.39 10.64
N ILE A 134 -17.69 -5.35 9.74
CA ILE A 134 -16.41 -6.03 9.64
C ILE A 134 -15.41 -5.31 8.74
N SER A 135 -15.86 -4.60 7.72
CA SER A 135 -14.96 -3.99 6.74
C SER A 135 -14.58 -2.55 7.07
N THR A 136 -13.47 -2.13 6.50
CA THR A 136 -12.94 -0.77 6.55
C THR A 136 -12.94 -0.16 5.14
N ASP A 137 -13.36 1.07 4.98
CA ASP A 137 -13.23 1.79 3.71
C ASP A 137 -11.80 2.29 3.52
N THR A 138 -11.02 1.57 2.73
CA THR A 138 -9.60 1.86 2.47
C THR A 138 -9.40 3.23 1.82
N ALA A 139 -10.30 3.66 0.93
CA ALA A 139 -10.20 4.94 0.24
C ALA A 139 -10.39 6.12 1.22
N PHE A 140 -11.40 6.06 2.07
CA PHE A 140 -11.61 7.04 3.12
C PHE A 140 -10.53 7.01 4.20
N LEU A 141 -10.10 5.82 4.61
CA LEU A 141 -9.03 5.66 5.60
C LEU A 141 -7.75 6.37 5.16
N VAL A 142 -7.30 6.12 3.93
CA VAL A 142 -6.07 6.74 3.38
C VAL A 142 -6.26 8.24 3.20
N GLY A 143 -7.40 8.68 2.70
CA GLY A 143 -7.73 10.11 2.57
C GLY A 143 -7.77 10.82 3.92
N ALA A 144 -8.43 10.25 4.92
CA ALA A 144 -8.48 10.77 6.29
C ALA A 144 -7.10 10.85 6.92
N LEU A 145 -6.29 9.79 6.78
CA LEU A 145 -4.92 9.75 7.29
C LEU A 145 -4.05 10.85 6.64
N ALA A 146 -4.18 11.08 5.35
CA ALA A 146 -3.43 12.11 4.64
C ALA A 146 -3.77 13.53 5.11
N ILE A 147 -5.02 13.78 5.50
CA ILE A 147 -5.49 15.07 6.02
C ILE A 147 -5.09 15.24 7.49
N ILE A 148 -5.33 14.23 8.33
CA ILE A 148 -5.16 14.32 9.79
C ILE A 148 -3.69 14.22 10.19
N ALA A 149 -2.95 13.33 9.52
CA ALA A 149 -1.62 12.92 9.94
C ALA A 149 -0.56 13.02 8.82
N PRO A 150 -0.44 14.15 8.09
CA PRO A 150 0.47 14.28 6.94
C PRO A 150 1.96 14.15 7.31
N LYS A 151 2.29 14.30 8.60
CA LYS A 151 3.67 14.28 9.14
C LYS A 151 4.10 12.89 9.65
N TYR A 152 3.18 11.93 9.66
CA TYR A 152 3.51 10.59 10.17
C TYR A 152 4.27 9.73 9.16
N PRO A 153 5.09 8.76 9.66
CA PRO A 153 5.88 7.88 8.82
C PRO A 153 5.01 7.10 7.83
N ALA A 154 5.52 6.85 6.63
CA ALA A 154 4.88 6.00 5.62
C ALA A 154 4.50 4.61 6.17
N ARG A 155 5.19 4.13 7.19
CA ARG A 155 4.92 2.85 7.88
C ARG A 155 3.58 2.73 8.55
N LEU A 156 3.05 3.82 9.14
CA LEU A 156 1.68 3.79 9.66
C LEU A 156 0.70 3.54 8.52
N ARG A 157 0.93 4.22 7.39
CA ARG A 157 0.13 4.01 6.17
C ARG A 157 0.25 2.58 5.66
N THR A 158 1.48 2.05 5.55
CA THR A 158 1.71 0.66 5.13
C THR A 158 1.03 -0.32 6.07
N PHE A 159 1.16 -0.15 7.39
CA PHE A 159 0.49 -0.98 8.39
C PHE A 159 -1.04 -0.98 8.21
N LEU A 160 -1.64 0.22 8.05
CA LEU A 160 -3.08 0.36 7.87
C LEU A 160 -3.56 -0.18 6.51
N LEU A 161 -2.78 -0.03 5.45
CA LEU A 161 -3.09 -0.63 4.15
C LEU A 161 -3.02 -2.16 4.19
N THR A 162 -2.00 -2.73 4.85
CA THR A 162 -1.90 -4.18 5.04
C THR A 162 -3.07 -4.72 5.87
N LEU A 163 -3.45 -3.99 6.93
CA LEU A 163 -4.62 -4.32 7.74
C LEU A 163 -5.90 -4.27 6.90
N ALA A 164 -6.11 -3.21 6.12
CA ALA A 164 -7.29 -3.04 5.28
C ALA A 164 -7.40 -4.15 4.21
N VAL A 165 -6.27 -4.55 3.60
CA VAL A 165 -6.25 -5.69 2.66
C VAL A 165 -6.72 -6.99 3.31
N VAL A 166 -6.34 -7.26 4.56
CA VAL A 166 -6.81 -8.45 5.30
C VAL A 166 -8.28 -8.31 5.68
N ASP A 167 -8.72 -7.10 6.07
CA ASP A 167 -10.12 -6.78 6.32
C ASP A 167 -10.98 -7.02 5.06
N ASP A 168 -10.51 -6.60 3.89
CA ASP A 168 -11.20 -6.80 2.62
C ASP A 168 -11.32 -8.28 2.27
N VAL A 169 -10.26 -9.08 2.48
CA VAL A 169 -10.33 -10.55 2.33
C VAL A 169 -11.38 -11.15 3.25
N GLY A 170 -11.43 -10.71 4.51
CA GLY A 170 -12.42 -11.16 5.48
C GLY A 170 -13.85 -10.80 5.08
N ALA A 171 -14.06 -9.57 4.59
CA ALA A 171 -15.35 -9.11 4.10
C ALA A 171 -15.81 -9.91 2.85
N LEU A 172 -14.90 -10.15 1.90
CA LEU A 172 -15.18 -10.97 0.72
C LEU A 172 -15.52 -12.41 1.09
N ALA A 173 -14.80 -12.99 2.05
CA ALA A 173 -15.11 -14.33 2.55
C ALA A 173 -16.50 -14.36 3.24
N ALA A 174 -16.83 -13.34 4.03
CA ALA A 174 -18.14 -13.22 4.66
C ALA A 174 -19.26 -13.10 3.62
N ILE A 175 -19.07 -12.27 2.58
CA ILE A 175 -20.04 -12.14 1.48
C ILE A 175 -20.24 -13.49 0.78
N ALA A 176 -19.15 -14.18 0.47
CA ALA A 176 -19.23 -15.47 -0.23
C ALA A 176 -19.92 -16.58 0.57
N LEU A 177 -19.71 -16.62 1.90
CA LEU A 177 -20.18 -17.72 2.74
C LEU A 177 -21.55 -17.47 3.35
N PHE A 178 -21.90 -16.22 3.68
CA PHE A 178 -23.08 -15.90 4.48
C PHE A 178 -24.16 -15.11 3.71
N TYR A 179 -23.80 -14.44 2.61
CA TYR A 179 -24.71 -13.59 1.84
C TYR A 179 -24.95 -14.13 0.42
N SER A 180 -24.86 -15.44 0.24
CA SER A 180 -25.24 -16.14 -1.01
C SER A 180 -26.68 -16.64 -0.91
N ASP A 181 -27.44 -16.49 -1.99
CA ASP A 181 -28.81 -16.96 -2.13
C ASP A 181 -28.89 -18.49 -2.36
N ARG A 182 -30.01 -18.99 -2.90
CA ARG A 182 -30.18 -20.41 -3.22
C ARG A 182 -29.16 -20.88 -4.25
N ILE A 183 -28.26 -21.75 -3.82
CA ILE A 183 -27.15 -22.28 -4.64
C ILE A 183 -27.70 -23.18 -5.75
N ARG A 184 -27.39 -22.85 -7.00
CA ARG A 184 -27.66 -23.67 -8.19
C ARG A 184 -26.39 -24.37 -8.64
N VAL A 185 -26.28 -25.68 -8.34
CA VAL A 185 -25.07 -26.49 -8.57
C VAL A 185 -24.59 -26.44 -10.04
N VAL A 186 -25.50 -26.49 -11.01
CA VAL A 186 -25.15 -26.48 -12.45
C VAL A 186 -24.42 -25.17 -12.83
N ALA A 187 -24.95 -24.02 -12.40
CA ALA A 187 -24.34 -22.72 -12.68
C ALA A 187 -22.96 -22.58 -12.00
N LEU A 188 -22.80 -23.12 -10.79
CA LEU A 188 -21.49 -23.16 -10.12
C LEU A 188 -20.49 -24.08 -10.82
N LEU A 189 -20.92 -25.21 -11.36
CA LEU A 189 -20.04 -26.06 -12.18
C LEU A 189 -19.57 -25.31 -13.43
N ILE A 190 -20.47 -24.57 -14.09
CA ILE A 190 -20.09 -23.68 -15.21
C ILE A 190 -19.08 -22.63 -14.75
N ALA A 191 -19.28 -21.99 -13.60
CA ALA A 191 -18.35 -21.02 -13.04
C ALA A 191 -16.96 -21.62 -12.79
N VAL A 192 -16.89 -22.86 -12.27
CA VAL A 192 -15.61 -23.58 -12.06
C VAL A 192 -14.91 -23.86 -13.40
N VAL A 193 -15.67 -24.28 -14.43
CA VAL A 193 -15.10 -24.50 -15.78
C VAL A 193 -14.57 -23.20 -16.37
N LEU A 194 -15.33 -22.10 -16.23
CA LEU A 194 -14.88 -20.78 -16.68
C LEU A 194 -13.64 -20.29 -15.93
N LEU A 195 -13.55 -20.55 -14.63
CA LEU A 195 -12.35 -20.23 -13.84
C LEU A 195 -11.14 -21.07 -14.30
N ALA A 196 -11.33 -22.35 -14.58
CA ALA A 196 -10.29 -23.19 -15.17
C ALA A 196 -9.86 -22.68 -16.56
N ALA A 197 -10.81 -22.25 -17.39
CA ALA A 197 -10.53 -21.63 -18.68
C ALA A 197 -9.72 -20.34 -18.52
N LEU A 198 -10.07 -19.48 -17.56
CA LEU A 198 -9.32 -18.26 -17.23
C LEU A 198 -7.86 -18.56 -16.86
N ILE A 199 -7.60 -19.63 -16.10
CA ILE A 199 -6.24 -20.08 -15.80
C ILE A 199 -5.51 -20.50 -17.08
N GLY A 200 -6.22 -21.11 -18.03
CA GLY A 200 -5.69 -21.53 -19.33
C GLY A 200 -5.33 -20.38 -20.28
N VAL A 201 -5.94 -19.19 -20.11
CA VAL A 201 -5.70 -18.02 -20.98
C VAL A 201 -4.22 -17.60 -21.02
N ARG A 202 -3.45 -17.88 -19.96
CA ARG A 202 -2.00 -17.61 -19.92
C ARG A 202 -1.22 -18.26 -21.06
N HIS A 203 -1.73 -19.34 -21.65
CA HIS A 203 -1.11 -20.07 -22.76
C HIS A 203 -1.45 -19.51 -24.15
N LEU A 204 -2.41 -18.59 -24.25
CA LEU A 204 -2.80 -17.93 -25.49
C LEU A 204 -1.77 -16.89 -25.95
N PRO A 205 -1.73 -16.55 -27.25
CA PRO A 205 -0.94 -15.40 -27.74
C PRO A 205 -1.32 -14.11 -27.05
N ALA A 206 -0.34 -13.22 -26.80
CA ALA A 206 -0.53 -11.97 -26.05
C ALA A 206 -1.64 -11.08 -26.62
N ALA A 207 -1.82 -11.06 -27.95
CA ALA A 207 -2.84 -10.26 -28.62
C ALA A 207 -4.28 -10.70 -28.29
N ALA A 208 -4.51 -11.99 -28.04
CA ALA A 208 -5.84 -12.55 -27.74
C ALA A 208 -6.18 -12.50 -26.23
N ARG A 209 -5.16 -12.46 -25.35
CA ARG A 209 -5.36 -12.60 -23.90
C ARG A 209 -6.34 -11.60 -23.32
N GLY A 210 -6.21 -10.31 -23.67
CA GLY A 210 -7.04 -9.25 -23.09
C GLY A 210 -8.52 -9.45 -23.36
N LEU A 211 -8.89 -9.68 -24.62
CA LEU A 211 -10.28 -9.92 -25.02
C LEU A 211 -10.82 -11.20 -24.37
N THR A 212 -10.04 -12.31 -24.39
CA THR A 212 -10.45 -13.58 -23.80
C THR A 212 -10.67 -13.46 -22.28
N TYR A 213 -9.79 -12.77 -21.56
CA TYR A 213 -10.00 -12.49 -20.14
C TYR A 213 -11.30 -11.70 -19.91
N SER A 214 -11.58 -10.66 -20.71
CA SER A 214 -12.79 -9.85 -20.56
C SER A 214 -14.06 -10.67 -20.83
N VAL A 215 -14.10 -11.45 -21.90
CA VAL A 215 -15.25 -12.30 -22.25
C VAL A 215 -15.50 -13.35 -21.16
N LEU A 216 -14.46 -14.05 -20.73
CA LEU A 216 -14.60 -15.07 -19.68
C LEU A 216 -14.95 -14.47 -18.31
N ALA A 217 -14.48 -13.25 -18.01
CA ALA A 217 -14.85 -12.54 -16.78
C ALA A 217 -16.35 -12.18 -16.76
N VAL A 218 -16.89 -11.69 -17.87
CA VAL A 218 -18.33 -11.40 -17.99
C VAL A 218 -19.14 -12.70 -17.93
N ALA A 219 -18.70 -13.78 -18.61
CA ALA A 219 -19.36 -15.07 -18.54
C ALA A 219 -19.34 -15.64 -17.09
N LEU A 220 -18.24 -15.50 -16.38
CA LEU A 220 -18.12 -15.89 -14.96
C LEU A 220 -19.07 -15.07 -14.07
N TRP A 221 -19.15 -13.76 -14.29
CA TRP A 221 -20.08 -12.87 -13.59
C TRP A 221 -21.53 -13.33 -13.77
N LEU A 222 -21.96 -13.62 -15.01
CA LEU A 222 -23.29 -14.15 -15.33
C LEU A 222 -23.52 -15.53 -14.69
N ALA A 223 -22.52 -16.43 -14.73
CA ALA A 223 -22.63 -17.75 -14.16
C ALA A 223 -22.78 -17.72 -12.63
N LEU A 224 -22.04 -16.85 -11.92
CA LEU A 224 -22.18 -16.67 -10.48
C LEU A 224 -23.53 -16.07 -10.12
N SER A 225 -23.98 -15.03 -10.83
CA SER A 225 -25.31 -14.44 -10.67
C SER A 225 -26.41 -15.50 -10.84
N ALA A 226 -26.36 -16.28 -11.90
CA ALA A 226 -27.29 -17.39 -12.12
C ALA A 226 -27.17 -18.52 -11.07
N GLY A 227 -25.99 -18.65 -10.44
CA GLY A 227 -25.66 -19.67 -9.45
C GLY A 227 -26.14 -19.34 -8.03
N GLY A 228 -26.65 -18.13 -7.78
CA GLY A 228 -27.03 -17.67 -6.44
C GLY A 228 -25.86 -17.23 -5.59
N VAL A 229 -24.68 -17.07 -6.20
CA VAL A 229 -23.50 -16.48 -5.55
C VAL A 229 -23.39 -15.03 -6.01
N HIS A 230 -23.04 -14.14 -5.07
CA HIS A 230 -23.01 -12.71 -5.40
C HIS A 230 -22.08 -12.41 -6.59
N PRO A 231 -22.58 -11.71 -7.64
CA PRO A 231 -21.84 -11.56 -8.90
C PRO A 231 -20.53 -10.76 -8.76
N THR A 232 -20.41 -9.91 -7.73
CA THR A 232 -19.20 -9.14 -7.46
C THR A 232 -17.96 -10.01 -7.17
N LEU A 233 -18.16 -11.25 -6.68
CA LEU A 233 -17.07 -12.20 -6.43
C LEU A 233 -16.39 -12.68 -7.72
N ALA A 234 -17.03 -12.52 -8.88
CA ALA A 234 -16.38 -12.77 -10.16
C ALA A 234 -15.13 -11.89 -10.35
N GLY A 235 -15.22 -10.61 -9.96
CA GLY A 235 -14.09 -9.71 -10.03
C GLY A 235 -12.88 -10.22 -9.24
N VAL A 236 -13.11 -10.65 -8.00
CA VAL A 236 -12.06 -11.23 -7.14
C VAL A 236 -11.50 -12.51 -7.74
N ALA A 237 -12.35 -13.43 -8.19
CA ALA A 237 -11.93 -14.70 -8.77
C ALA A 237 -11.04 -14.49 -10.00
N VAL A 238 -11.39 -13.55 -10.88
CA VAL A 238 -10.57 -13.16 -12.03
C VAL A 238 -9.23 -12.56 -11.58
N ALA A 239 -9.23 -11.67 -10.59
CA ALA A 239 -8.02 -11.04 -10.07
C ALA A 239 -7.03 -12.07 -9.51
N LEU A 240 -7.53 -13.07 -8.79
CA LEU A 240 -6.71 -14.13 -8.22
C LEU A 240 -6.04 -15.04 -9.28
N VAL A 241 -6.55 -15.09 -10.50
CA VAL A 241 -5.93 -15.84 -11.60
C VAL A 241 -4.81 -15.04 -12.28
N ILE A 242 -4.86 -13.70 -12.28
CA ILE A 242 -3.90 -12.84 -12.97
C ILE A 242 -2.50 -12.97 -12.33
N PRO A 243 -1.43 -13.24 -13.12
CA PRO A 243 -0.09 -13.44 -12.59
C PRO A 243 0.51 -12.15 -12.00
N VAL A 244 1.20 -12.33 -10.87
CA VAL A 244 1.99 -11.30 -10.18
C VAL A 244 3.43 -11.78 -10.12
N PHE A 245 4.38 -10.91 -10.45
CA PHE A 245 5.81 -11.18 -10.34
C PHE A 245 6.57 -9.87 -10.11
N THR A 246 7.72 -9.96 -9.45
CA THR A 246 8.68 -8.86 -9.38
C THR A 246 9.35 -8.67 -10.73
N PRO A 247 9.71 -7.43 -11.12
CA PRO A 247 10.50 -7.19 -12.33
C PRO A 247 11.80 -8.01 -12.31
N GLU A 248 11.98 -8.89 -13.29
CA GLU A 248 13.19 -9.68 -13.45
C GLU A 248 14.31 -8.81 -14.05
N ARG A 249 15.51 -8.86 -13.46
CA ARG A 249 16.67 -8.07 -13.92
C ARG A 249 16.93 -8.22 -15.41
N GLN A 250 16.89 -9.45 -15.95
CA GLN A 250 17.09 -9.69 -17.38
C GLN A 250 16.09 -8.94 -18.26
N ARG A 251 14.81 -8.88 -17.87
CA ARG A 251 13.77 -8.16 -18.62
C ARG A 251 13.96 -6.67 -18.57
N VAL A 252 14.42 -6.15 -17.42
CA VAL A 252 14.73 -4.71 -17.27
C VAL A 252 15.93 -4.35 -18.11
N GLU A 253 16.99 -5.15 -18.12
CA GLU A 253 18.20 -4.94 -18.94
C GLU A 253 17.88 -5.00 -20.44
N ALA A 254 17.08 -5.98 -20.88
CA ALA A 254 16.59 -6.04 -22.25
C ALA A 254 15.79 -4.79 -22.65
N ALA A 255 14.98 -4.24 -21.74
CA ALA A 255 14.27 -2.99 -21.99
C ALA A 255 15.23 -1.80 -22.13
N VAL A 256 16.29 -1.73 -21.32
CA VAL A 256 17.32 -0.69 -21.39
C VAL A 256 18.07 -0.75 -22.73
N GLU A 257 18.39 -1.94 -23.24
CA GLU A 257 19.05 -2.11 -24.54
C GLU A 257 18.18 -1.58 -25.70
N VAL A 258 16.88 -1.92 -25.69
CA VAL A 258 15.96 -1.44 -26.73
C VAL A 258 15.76 0.08 -26.63
N ILE A 259 15.74 0.66 -25.43
CA ILE A 259 15.71 2.12 -25.23
C ILE A 259 16.98 2.76 -25.75
N ARG A 260 18.14 2.12 -25.53
CA ARG A 260 19.43 2.60 -26.06
C ARG A 260 19.42 2.59 -27.59
N ALA A 261 18.91 1.53 -28.23
CA ALA A 261 18.75 1.45 -29.68
C ALA A 261 17.81 2.54 -30.20
N PHE A 262 16.68 2.79 -29.55
CA PHE A 262 15.79 3.91 -29.88
C PHE A 262 16.48 5.27 -29.79
N ARG A 263 17.32 5.48 -28.77
CA ARG A 263 18.08 6.74 -28.61
C ARG A 263 19.10 6.94 -29.72
N GLN A 264 19.70 5.84 -30.23
CA GLN A 264 20.68 5.88 -31.33
C GLN A 264 19.99 6.06 -32.69
N SER A 265 18.82 5.46 -32.90
CA SER A 265 18.06 5.51 -34.14
C SER A 265 16.56 5.71 -33.85
N PRO A 266 16.12 6.97 -33.60
CA PRO A 266 14.73 7.28 -33.27
C PRO A 266 13.80 6.97 -34.45
N ASN A 267 13.03 5.90 -34.36
CA ASN A 267 12.01 5.54 -35.33
C ASN A 267 10.81 4.84 -34.63
N SER A 268 9.70 4.71 -35.35
CA SER A 268 8.45 4.15 -34.81
C SER A 268 8.57 2.66 -34.45
N GLN A 269 9.48 1.92 -35.06
CA GLN A 269 9.69 0.50 -34.78
C GLN A 269 10.40 0.31 -33.44
N TYR A 270 11.51 1.02 -33.21
CA TYR A 270 12.20 0.99 -31.91
C TYR A 270 11.37 1.62 -30.79
N ALA A 271 10.58 2.67 -31.06
CA ALA A 271 9.65 3.23 -30.10
C ALA A 271 8.62 2.19 -29.61
N ARG A 272 8.00 1.45 -30.54
CA ARG A 272 7.07 0.37 -30.22
C ARG A 272 7.73 -0.79 -29.49
N ALA A 273 8.95 -1.16 -29.88
CA ALA A 273 9.72 -2.21 -29.23
C ALA A 273 10.10 -1.81 -27.78
N ALA A 274 10.57 -0.59 -27.55
CA ALA A 274 10.88 -0.06 -26.23
C ALA A 274 9.66 -0.01 -25.32
N THR A 275 8.51 0.47 -25.82
CA THR A 275 7.25 0.48 -25.08
C THR A 275 6.80 -0.93 -24.70
N ARG A 276 6.94 -1.89 -25.61
CA ARG A 276 6.59 -3.29 -25.36
C ARG A 276 7.53 -3.90 -24.32
N SER A 277 8.85 -3.73 -24.45
CA SER A 277 9.83 -4.28 -23.53
C SER A 277 9.68 -3.72 -22.10
N LEU A 278 9.46 -2.41 -21.96
CA LEU A 278 9.11 -1.80 -20.68
C LEU A 278 7.81 -2.36 -20.09
N ARG A 279 6.82 -2.57 -20.92
CA ARG A 279 5.53 -3.12 -20.52
C ARG A 279 5.64 -4.58 -20.04
N ASP A 280 6.51 -5.37 -20.65
CA ASP A 280 6.72 -6.78 -20.34
C ASP A 280 7.62 -6.96 -19.10
N SER A 281 8.38 -5.95 -18.69
CA SER A 281 9.16 -5.95 -17.45
C SER A 281 8.31 -5.69 -16.19
N ILE A 282 7.07 -5.18 -16.34
CA ILE A 282 6.15 -4.89 -15.23
C ILE A 282 5.03 -5.96 -15.24
N SER A 283 4.65 -6.44 -14.05
CA SER A 283 3.60 -7.46 -13.93
C SER A 283 2.26 -6.97 -14.51
N ILE A 284 1.47 -7.90 -15.05
CA ILE A 284 0.13 -7.61 -15.58
C ILE A 284 -0.75 -7.02 -14.48
N ASN A 285 -0.67 -7.58 -13.27
CA ASN A 285 -1.39 -7.11 -12.09
C ASN A 285 -1.12 -5.62 -11.83
N GLU A 286 0.15 -5.21 -11.72
CA GLU A 286 0.54 -3.82 -11.43
C GLU A 286 0.08 -2.85 -12.53
N ARG A 287 0.13 -3.29 -13.80
CA ARG A 287 -0.37 -2.51 -14.93
C ARG A 287 -1.88 -2.29 -14.86
N LEU A 288 -2.64 -3.32 -14.45
CA LEU A 288 -4.09 -3.23 -14.33
C LEU A 288 -4.48 -2.33 -13.16
N VAL A 289 -3.85 -2.49 -11.99
CA VAL A 289 -4.06 -1.61 -10.83
C VAL A 289 -3.75 -0.15 -11.18
N THR A 290 -2.59 0.11 -11.82
CA THR A 290 -2.19 1.46 -12.19
C THR A 290 -3.08 2.06 -13.29
N GLY A 291 -3.55 1.23 -14.24
CA GLY A 291 -4.37 1.69 -15.36
C GLY A 291 -5.84 1.90 -14.99
N PHE A 292 -6.40 0.99 -14.21
CA PHE A 292 -7.82 1.00 -13.88
C PHE A 292 -8.16 1.58 -12.52
N GLY A 293 -7.19 1.62 -11.58
CA GLY A 293 -7.41 2.20 -10.24
C GLY A 293 -8.01 3.62 -10.27
N PRO A 294 -7.53 4.54 -11.12
CA PRO A 294 -8.15 5.86 -11.23
C PRO A 294 -9.64 5.83 -11.63
N TYR A 295 -10.06 4.94 -12.54
CA TYR A 295 -11.47 4.83 -12.93
C TYR A 295 -12.33 4.33 -11.78
N VAL A 296 -11.79 3.43 -10.95
CA VAL A 296 -12.48 2.97 -9.75
C VAL A 296 -12.59 4.11 -8.73
N SER A 297 -11.49 4.79 -8.43
CA SER A 297 -11.46 5.83 -7.39
C SER A 297 -12.23 7.10 -7.77
N PHE A 298 -12.21 7.50 -9.04
CA PHE A 298 -12.87 8.73 -9.53
C PHE A 298 -14.22 8.50 -10.21
N GLY A 299 -14.59 7.25 -10.51
CA GLY A 299 -15.84 6.92 -11.19
C GLY A 299 -16.71 5.97 -10.38
N VAL A 300 -16.25 4.73 -10.19
CA VAL A 300 -17.07 3.66 -9.57
C VAL A 300 -17.46 4.01 -8.15
N LEU A 301 -16.50 4.35 -7.28
CA LEU A 301 -16.79 4.65 -5.88
C LEU A 301 -17.68 5.88 -5.67
N PRO A 302 -17.48 7.02 -6.37
CA PRO A 302 -18.41 8.15 -6.29
C PRO A 302 -19.82 7.81 -6.77
N LEU A 303 -19.98 7.06 -7.87
CA LEU A 303 -21.29 6.62 -8.34
C LEU A 303 -21.96 5.67 -7.35
N PHE A 304 -21.20 4.75 -6.76
CA PHE A 304 -21.69 3.87 -5.70
C PHE A 304 -22.16 4.67 -4.48
N ALA A 305 -21.39 5.66 -4.04
CA ALA A 305 -21.79 6.53 -2.94
C ALA A 305 -23.09 7.32 -3.28
N LEU A 306 -23.18 7.83 -4.51
CA LEU A 306 -24.37 8.53 -4.96
C LEU A 306 -25.62 7.63 -4.95
N ALA A 307 -25.48 6.35 -5.30
CA ALA A 307 -26.57 5.38 -5.33
C ALA A 307 -27.00 4.87 -3.95
N ASN A 308 -26.07 4.81 -2.98
CA ASN A 308 -26.30 4.06 -1.74
C ASN A 308 -26.29 4.93 -0.46
N ALA A 309 -25.75 6.15 -0.52
CA ALA A 309 -25.71 7.05 0.65
C ALA A 309 -26.96 7.93 0.81
N GLY A 310 -27.89 7.90 -0.13
CA GLY A 310 -29.11 8.70 -0.08
C GLY A 310 -30.13 8.15 0.89
N VAL A 311 -29.95 8.47 2.17
CA VAL A 311 -30.87 8.09 3.27
C VAL A 311 -31.76 9.26 3.63
N ARG A 312 -33.05 8.98 3.89
CA ARG A 312 -33.96 10.00 4.43
C ARG A 312 -33.65 10.28 5.88
N LEU A 313 -33.32 11.53 6.19
CA LEU A 313 -32.97 12.00 7.52
C LEU A 313 -34.11 12.88 8.10
N ASP A 314 -35.36 12.40 8.00
CA ASP A 314 -36.47 13.03 8.68
C ASP A 314 -36.44 12.74 10.20
N ALA A 315 -37.20 13.54 10.96
CA ALA A 315 -37.21 13.44 12.41
C ALA A 315 -37.62 12.04 12.91
N ASP A 316 -38.52 11.38 12.20
CA ASP A 316 -39.02 10.03 12.55
C ASP A 316 -37.93 8.98 12.33
N THR A 317 -37.23 9.01 11.19
CA THR A 317 -36.10 8.09 10.89
C THR A 317 -34.96 8.29 11.86
N VAL A 318 -34.58 9.54 12.14
CA VAL A 318 -33.51 9.84 13.11
C VAL A 318 -33.88 9.39 14.52
N MET A 319 -35.13 9.64 14.96
CA MET A 319 -35.60 9.19 16.28
C MET A 319 -35.69 7.67 16.34
N ALA A 320 -36.10 6.98 15.29
CA ALA A 320 -36.09 5.54 15.18
C ALA A 320 -34.66 4.98 15.25
N ALA A 321 -33.72 5.60 14.54
CA ALA A 321 -32.29 5.21 14.55
C ALA A 321 -31.67 5.34 15.97
N ILE A 322 -31.94 6.45 16.67
CA ILE A 322 -31.46 6.64 18.06
C ILE A 322 -31.99 5.56 19.02
N ARG A 323 -33.17 5.01 18.76
CA ARG A 323 -33.78 3.96 19.60
C ARG A 323 -33.49 2.53 19.12
N SER A 324 -32.92 2.37 17.93
CA SER A 324 -32.70 1.06 17.30
C SER A 324 -31.45 0.36 17.84
N PRO A 325 -31.55 -0.88 18.34
CA PRO A 325 -30.39 -1.70 18.64
C PRO A 325 -29.51 -1.96 17.42
N LEU A 326 -30.10 -2.05 16.21
CA LEU A 326 -29.40 -2.23 14.95
C LEU A 326 -28.44 -1.08 14.69
N THR A 327 -28.91 0.17 14.80
CA THR A 327 -28.08 1.38 14.64
C THR A 327 -26.92 1.40 15.64
N TRP A 328 -27.20 1.15 16.92
CA TRP A 328 -26.18 1.14 17.96
C TRP A 328 -25.20 -0.02 17.84
N GLY A 329 -25.66 -1.19 17.38
CA GLY A 329 -24.81 -2.33 17.05
C GLY A 329 -23.81 -1.97 15.95
N VAL A 330 -24.26 -1.26 14.89
CA VAL A 330 -23.38 -0.76 13.81
C VAL A 330 -22.38 0.27 14.36
N VAL A 331 -22.86 1.27 15.10
CA VAL A 331 -21.98 2.33 15.65
C VAL A 331 -20.96 1.75 16.63
N ALA A 332 -21.39 0.92 17.58
CA ALA A 332 -20.49 0.32 18.57
C ALA A 332 -19.49 -0.65 17.91
N GLY A 333 -19.94 -1.48 16.96
CA GLY A 333 -19.08 -2.38 16.21
C GLY A 333 -17.99 -1.63 15.45
N LEU A 334 -18.34 -0.67 14.62
CA LEU A 334 -17.38 0.10 13.82
C LEU A 334 -16.46 0.98 14.67
N VAL A 335 -16.98 1.72 15.65
CA VAL A 335 -16.17 2.68 16.42
C VAL A 335 -15.39 1.98 17.52
N VAL A 336 -16.08 1.26 18.43
CA VAL A 336 -15.45 0.63 19.59
C VAL A 336 -14.77 -0.67 19.19
N GLY A 337 -15.45 -1.50 18.39
CA GLY A 337 -14.95 -2.80 17.96
C GLY A 337 -13.64 -2.70 17.19
N LYS A 338 -13.56 -1.83 16.19
CA LYS A 338 -12.33 -1.60 15.40
C LYS A 338 -11.21 -1.01 16.27
N LEU A 339 -11.50 0.05 17.03
CA LEU A 339 -10.50 0.68 17.90
C LEU A 339 -9.90 -0.31 18.90
N VAL A 340 -10.76 -1.01 19.65
CA VAL A 340 -10.33 -1.93 20.70
C VAL A 340 -9.73 -3.20 20.11
N GLY A 341 -10.35 -3.77 19.08
CA GLY A 341 -9.90 -5.00 18.43
C GLY A 341 -8.50 -4.87 17.86
N ILE A 342 -8.28 -3.88 17.00
CA ILE A 342 -6.99 -3.65 16.34
C ILE A 342 -5.91 -3.24 17.34
N THR A 343 -6.20 -2.29 18.24
CA THR A 343 -5.22 -1.79 19.21
C THR A 343 -4.90 -2.85 20.27
N GLY A 344 -5.91 -3.55 20.78
CA GLY A 344 -5.77 -4.60 21.77
C GLY A 344 -4.98 -5.79 21.25
N ALA A 345 -5.31 -6.28 20.05
CA ALA A 345 -4.57 -7.36 19.41
C ALA A 345 -3.10 -6.97 19.15
N THR A 346 -2.85 -5.76 18.65
CA THR A 346 -1.50 -5.23 18.46
C THR A 346 -0.73 -5.21 19.79
N TRP A 347 -1.36 -4.78 20.88
CA TRP A 347 -0.75 -4.77 22.21
C TRP A 347 -0.45 -6.19 22.70
N ILE A 348 -1.38 -7.13 22.55
CA ILE A 348 -1.23 -8.53 22.95
C ILE A 348 -0.06 -9.17 22.20
N VAL A 349 -0.06 -9.13 20.86
CA VAL A 349 0.98 -9.73 19.99
C VAL A 349 2.36 -9.22 20.38
N ARG A 350 2.47 -7.92 20.63
CA ARG A 350 3.71 -7.30 21.10
C ARG A 350 4.11 -7.78 22.51
N ARG A 351 3.14 -7.90 23.43
CA ARG A 351 3.40 -8.31 24.82
C ARG A 351 3.90 -9.74 24.94
N ILE A 352 3.40 -10.65 24.10
CA ILE A 352 3.80 -12.06 24.06
C ILE A 352 5.01 -12.32 23.15
N GLY A 353 5.56 -11.28 22.48
CA GLY A 353 6.77 -11.40 21.70
C GLY A 353 6.60 -12.09 20.32
N LEU A 354 5.37 -12.33 19.86
CA LEU A 354 5.09 -12.97 18.57
C LEU A 354 5.36 -12.07 17.34
N GLY A 355 5.51 -10.75 17.55
CA GLY A 355 5.81 -9.80 16.48
C GLY A 355 6.31 -8.49 17.03
N ARG A 356 7.02 -7.74 16.19
CA ARG A 356 7.54 -6.41 16.50
C ARG A 356 6.85 -5.38 15.61
N LEU A 357 6.46 -4.25 16.19
CA LEU A 357 6.04 -3.09 15.39
C LEU A 357 7.26 -2.54 14.66
N SER A 358 7.06 -2.12 13.43
CA SER A 358 8.10 -1.41 12.67
C SER A 358 8.63 -0.23 13.48
N PRO A 359 9.95 0.06 13.44
CA PRO A 359 10.55 1.17 14.15
C PRO A 359 9.80 2.49 13.88
N GLY A 360 9.58 3.30 14.93
CA GLY A 360 8.79 4.54 14.83
C GLY A 360 7.27 4.39 14.87
N LEU A 361 6.73 3.16 14.79
CA LEU A 361 5.30 2.91 14.95
C LEU A 361 4.98 2.62 16.43
N THR A 362 4.27 3.54 17.08
CA THR A 362 3.86 3.41 18.48
C THR A 362 2.41 2.90 18.59
N LEU A 363 2.10 2.23 19.70
CA LEU A 363 0.73 1.76 19.94
C LEU A 363 -0.31 2.91 19.92
N ARG A 364 0.06 4.12 20.38
CA ARG A 364 -0.81 5.29 20.31
C ARG A 364 -1.14 5.71 18.87
N ARG A 365 -0.16 5.61 17.97
CA ARG A 365 -0.35 5.88 16.53
C ARG A 365 -1.19 4.80 15.86
N VAL A 366 -0.99 3.54 16.27
CA VAL A 366 -1.85 2.43 15.83
C VAL A 366 -3.28 2.65 16.29
N ALA A 367 -3.52 3.10 17.54
CA ALA A 367 -4.85 3.41 18.04
C ALA A 367 -5.55 4.52 17.22
N GLY A 368 -4.83 5.57 16.81
CA GLY A 368 -5.38 6.58 15.91
C GLY A 368 -5.79 6.01 14.54
N GLY A 369 -4.94 5.15 13.97
CA GLY A 369 -5.26 4.43 12.73
C GLY A 369 -6.42 3.44 12.90
N ALA A 370 -6.46 2.71 14.02
CA ALA A 370 -7.54 1.79 14.37
C ALA A 370 -8.89 2.50 14.52
N ALA A 371 -8.90 3.70 15.10
CA ALA A 371 -10.11 4.52 15.13
C ALA A 371 -10.58 4.91 13.73
N LEU A 372 -9.66 5.32 12.84
CA LEU A 372 -9.99 5.62 11.45
C LEU A 372 -10.47 4.38 10.66
N SER A 373 -10.01 3.17 11.03
CA SER A 373 -10.49 1.92 10.42
C SER A 373 -11.96 1.62 10.73
N GLY A 374 -12.58 2.34 11.67
CA GLY A 374 -14.02 2.34 11.90
C GLY A 374 -14.84 3.06 10.80
N ILE A 375 -14.21 3.70 9.82
CA ILE A 375 -14.88 4.24 8.64
C ILE A 375 -15.21 3.07 7.72
N GLY A 376 -16.44 2.54 7.80
CA GLY A 376 -16.87 1.38 7.00
C GLY A 376 -17.51 1.74 5.66
N PHE A 377 -17.91 2.97 5.50
CA PHE A 377 -18.74 3.60 4.47
C PHE A 377 -19.10 2.71 3.26
N THR A 378 -18.24 2.59 2.22
CA THR A 378 -18.60 1.93 0.96
C THR A 378 -18.95 0.46 1.11
N ILE A 379 -18.11 -0.34 1.73
CA ILE A 379 -18.34 -1.78 1.88
C ILE A 379 -19.43 -2.05 2.91
N SER A 380 -19.51 -1.26 3.99
CA SER A 380 -20.60 -1.38 4.96
C SER A 380 -21.97 -1.09 4.32
N LEU A 381 -22.10 -0.02 3.50
CA LEU A 381 -23.34 0.27 2.76
C LEU A 381 -23.68 -0.84 1.77
N PHE A 382 -22.66 -1.40 1.10
CA PHE A 382 -22.86 -2.53 0.21
C PHE A 382 -23.41 -3.76 0.94
N ILE A 383 -22.86 -4.09 2.12
CA ILE A 383 -23.33 -5.22 2.91
C ILE A 383 -24.73 -4.95 3.51
N VAL A 384 -25.08 -3.69 3.82
CA VAL A 384 -26.45 -3.36 4.24
C VAL A 384 -27.46 -3.79 3.17
N ASP A 385 -27.22 -3.47 1.89
CA ASP A 385 -28.11 -3.84 0.79
C ASP A 385 -28.18 -5.36 0.58
N LEU A 386 -27.12 -6.09 0.91
CA LEU A 386 -27.09 -7.56 0.83
C LEU A 386 -27.80 -8.25 2.00
N ALA A 387 -27.56 -7.76 3.20
CA ALA A 387 -27.95 -8.44 4.44
C ALA A 387 -29.37 -8.11 4.89
N ILE A 388 -29.85 -6.89 4.61
CA ILE A 388 -31.10 -6.37 5.14
C ILE A 388 -32.11 -6.18 4.02
N LYS A 389 -33.17 -6.97 4.03
CA LYS A 389 -34.22 -6.92 3.00
C LYS A 389 -35.33 -5.91 3.32
N ASP A 390 -35.57 -5.64 4.62
CA ASP A 390 -36.53 -4.63 5.04
C ASP A 390 -35.99 -3.21 4.80
N PRO A 391 -36.66 -2.37 3.96
CA PRO A 391 -36.17 -1.04 3.63
C PRO A 391 -35.98 -0.13 4.85
N ARG A 392 -36.82 -0.26 5.87
CA ARG A 392 -36.75 0.56 7.07
C ARG A 392 -35.53 0.18 7.92
N SER A 393 -35.30 -1.09 8.16
CA SER A 393 -34.11 -1.60 8.86
C SER A 393 -32.83 -1.23 8.07
N ALA A 394 -32.86 -1.32 6.74
CA ALA A 394 -31.75 -0.90 5.90
C ALA A 394 -31.41 0.59 6.08
N ASP A 395 -32.41 1.47 6.14
CA ASP A 395 -32.19 2.90 6.38
C ASP A 395 -31.62 3.16 7.79
N LEU A 396 -32.10 2.46 8.81
CA LEU A 396 -31.55 2.55 10.17
C LEU A 396 -30.07 2.10 10.24
N ALA A 397 -29.73 1.03 9.51
CA ALA A 397 -28.34 0.55 9.42
C ALA A 397 -27.45 1.57 8.66
N ARG A 398 -27.95 2.15 7.54
CA ARG A 398 -27.23 3.18 6.78
C ARG A 398 -26.97 4.42 7.63
N VAL A 399 -27.95 4.90 8.42
CA VAL A 399 -27.76 5.98 9.39
C VAL A 399 -26.66 5.61 10.37
N GLY A 400 -26.68 4.36 10.88
CA GLY A 400 -25.62 3.84 11.77
C GLY A 400 -24.24 3.89 11.14
N VAL A 401 -24.08 3.48 9.87
CA VAL A 401 -22.82 3.49 9.14
C VAL A 401 -22.31 4.92 8.93
N LEU A 402 -23.19 5.85 8.54
CA LEU A 402 -22.81 7.25 8.36
C LEU A 402 -22.39 7.90 9.68
N ALA A 403 -23.14 7.69 10.75
CA ALA A 403 -22.81 8.18 12.09
C ALA A 403 -21.50 7.57 12.61
N ALA A 404 -21.31 6.25 12.46
CA ALA A 404 -20.10 5.55 12.84
C ALA A 404 -18.87 6.10 12.10
N SER A 405 -18.98 6.32 10.80
CA SER A 405 -17.90 6.86 9.98
C SER A 405 -17.48 8.26 10.41
N LEU A 406 -18.43 9.12 10.75
CA LEU A 406 -18.16 10.46 11.27
C LEU A 406 -17.51 10.41 12.66
N ILE A 407 -18.01 9.57 13.57
CA ILE A 407 -17.47 9.37 14.92
C ILE A 407 -16.06 8.78 14.84
N ALA A 408 -15.83 7.81 13.96
CA ALA A 408 -14.53 7.18 13.72
C ALA A 408 -13.50 8.20 13.23
N PHE A 409 -13.87 9.06 12.27
CA PHE A 409 -13.03 10.15 11.79
C PHE A 409 -12.68 11.13 12.93
N ALA A 410 -13.67 11.59 13.69
CA ALA A 410 -13.47 12.52 14.81
C ALA A 410 -12.60 11.90 15.91
N SER A 411 -12.83 10.63 16.24
CA SER A 411 -12.06 9.88 17.24
C SER A 411 -10.60 9.70 16.80
N GLY A 412 -10.37 9.32 15.53
CA GLY A 412 -9.04 9.23 14.95
C GLY A 412 -8.30 10.57 14.99
N TRP A 413 -8.96 11.64 14.57
CA TRP A 413 -8.42 13.00 14.66
C TRP A 413 -8.03 13.37 16.10
N ALA A 414 -8.92 13.13 17.07
CA ALA A 414 -8.66 13.43 18.47
C ALA A 414 -7.47 12.62 19.02
N ILE A 415 -7.41 11.32 18.75
CA ILE A 415 -6.30 10.45 19.20
C ILE A 415 -4.97 10.92 18.60
N PHE A 416 -4.92 11.27 17.31
CA PHE A 416 -3.69 11.79 16.70
C PHE A 416 -3.28 13.14 17.29
N ARG A 417 -4.22 14.06 17.52
CA ARG A 417 -3.95 15.35 18.17
C ARG A 417 -3.42 15.18 19.60
N LEU A 418 -4.03 14.30 20.39
CA LEU A 418 -3.56 13.97 21.73
C LEU A 418 -2.16 13.32 21.69
N THR A 419 -1.95 12.42 20.74
CA THR A 419 -0.63 11.77 20.56
C THR A 419 0.44 12.79 20.21
N ASP A 420 0.14 13.76 19.34
CA ASP A 420 1.08 14.83 18.96
C ASP A 420 1.40 15.76 20.12
N TRP A 421 0.45 16.00 21.01
CA TRP A 421 0.69 16.81 22.21
C TRP A 421 1.68 16.14 23.16
N PHE A 422 1.51 14.81 23.42
CA PHE A 422 2.37 14.07 24.35
C PHE A 422 3.69 13.58 23.72
N SER A 423 3.74 13.42 22.42
CA SER A 423 4.87 12.88 21.66
C SER A 423 4.90 13.51 20.28
N PRO A 424 5.40 14.75 20.18
CA PRO A 424 5.47 15.47 18.90
C PRO A 424 6.15 14.58 17.83
N PRO A 425 5.62 14.54 16.60
CA PRO A 425 6.29 13.82 15.55
C PRO A 425 7.65 14.48 15.31
N VAL A 426 8.72 13.72 15.48
CA VAL A 426 10.04 14.13 14.98
C VAL A 426 9.87 14.30 13.49
N ALA A 427 10.35 15.43 12.93
CA ALA A 427 10.23 15.72 11.50
C ALA A 427 10.93 14.60 10.70
N VAL A 428 10.12 13.64 10.22
CA VAL A 428 10.61 12.41 9.61
C VAL A 428 11.37 12.76 8.34
N GLY A 429 12.61 12.32 8.25
CA GLY A 429 13.39 12.39 7.03
C GLY A 429 14.08 13.72 6.73
N HIS A 430 13.98 14.73 7.60
CA HIS A 430 14.70 15.99 7.41
C HIS A 430 16.07 16.02 8.08
N ARG A 431 16.27 15.26 9.16
CA ARG A 431 17.53 15.18 9.88
C ARG A 431 17.90 13.73 10.17
N LEU A 432 19.20 13.50 10.36
CA LEU A 432 19.70 12.22 10.84
C LEU A 432 19.04 11.88 12.19
N VAL A 433 18.58 10.64 12.32
CA VAL A 433 18.01 10.11 13.57
C VAL A 433 19.11 9.80 14.56
N ARG A 434 20.26 9.35 14.06
CA ARG A 434 21.47 9.06 14.85
C ARG A 434 22.60 9.96 14.35
N ASP A 435 23.20 10.70 15.26
CA ASP A 435 24.39 11.50 14.96
C ASP A 435 25.55 10.59 14.51
N VAL A 436 26.53 11.20 13.83
CA VAL A 436 27.71 10.48 13.37
C VAL A 436 28.58 10.11 14.57
N ASP A 437 28.85 8.82 14.71
CA ASP A 437 29.66 8.23 15.76
C ASP A 437 30.94 7.63 15.15
N PRO A 438 32.13 8.20 15.46
CA PRO A 438 33.39 7.73 14.91
C PRO A 438 33.74 6.28 15.26
N ASP A 439 33.27 5.78 16.41
CA ASP A 439 33.55 4.40 16.85
C ASP A 439 32.66 3.37 16.12
N ARG A 440 31.60 3.85 15.48
CA ARG A 440 30.61 3.04 14.79
C ARG A 440 30.62 3.22 13.27
N ASP A 441 30.69 4.46 12.81
CA ASP A 441 30.50 4.80 11.41
C ASP A 441 31.78 4.69 10.59
N HIS A 442 31.64 4.33 9.30
CA HIS A 442 32.77 4.30 8.36
C HIS A 442 33.04 5.70 7.84
N LEU A 443 34.22 6.23 8.23
CA LEU A 443 34.61 7.61 7.98
C LEU A 443 35.77 7.71 6.98
N ARG A 444 35.70 8.73 6.10
CA ARG A 444 36.86 9.25 5.34
C ARG A 444 37.02 10.74 5.62
N GLY A 445 38.18 11.16 6.04
CA GLY A 445 38.52 12.51 6.50
C GLY A 445 38.62 12.63 8.02
N PRO A 446 38.99 13.80 8.54
CA PRO A 446 39.17 14.01 9.98
C PRO A 446 37.85 13.86 10.75
N VAL A 447 37.96 13.29 11.97
CA VAL A 447 36.79 13.05 12.84
C VAL A 447 36.14 14.37 13.27
N ASP A 448 36.93 15.40 13.47
CA ASP A 448 36.55 16.74 13.91
C ASP A 448 36.30 17.73 12.77
N ALA A 449 36.22 17.25 11.52
CA ALA A 449 35.96 18.10 10.36
C ALA A 449 34.66 18.91 10.53
N PRO A 450 34.67 20.23 10.20
CA PRO A 450 33.52 21.11 10.40
C PRO A 450 32.34 20.79 9.49
N LEU A 451 32.58 20.11 8.39
CA LEU A 451 31.56 19.69 7.43
C LEU A 451 31.40 18.17 7.46
N THR A 452 30.15 17.73 7.38
CA THR A 452 29.80 16.31 7.38
C THR A 452 28.90 15.99 6.19
N LEU A 453 29.28 14.98 5.38
CA LEU A 453 28.46 14.41 4.35
C LEU A 453 28.19 12.94 4.66
N VAL A 454 26.95 12.58 5.00
CA VAL A 454 26.54 11.20 5.23
C VAL A 454 25.80 10.70 4.01
N GLU A 455 26.21 9.55 3.51
CA GLU A 455 25.52 8.81 2.45
C GLU A 455 24.88 7.55 3.01
N TYR A 456 23.58 7.37 2.73
CA TYR A 456 22.93 6.08 2.81
C TYR A 456 22.98 5.44 1.43
N GLY A 457 23.76 4.37 1.32
CA GLY A 457 24.10 3.75 0.05
C GLY A 457 23.89 2.24 0.02
N ASP A 458 23.95 1.71 -1.20
CA ASP A 458 23.75 0.31 -1.55
C ASP A 458 24.79 -0.08 -2.60
N PHE A 459 25.56 -1.13 -2.34
CA PHE A 459 26.65 -1.56 -3.23
C PHE A 459 26.17 -2.15 -4.55
N GLU A 460 24.94 -2.61 -4.63
CA GLU A 460 24.33 -3.08 -5.89
C GLU A 460 23.61 -1.95 -6.66
N CYS A 461 23.44 -0.76 -6.04
CA CYS A 461 22.76 0.37 -6.69
C CYS A 461 23.63 1.06 -7.74
N PRO A 462 23.24 1.11 -9.03
CA PRO A 462 24.02 1.75 -10.08
C PRO A 462 24.12 3.27 -9.93
N PHE A 463 23.21 3.88 -9.15
CA PHE A 463 23.27 5.30 -8.84
C PHE A 463 24.33 5.60 -7.77
N CYS A 464 24.52 4.70 -6.77
CA CYS A 464 25.58 4.82 -5.77
C CYS A 464 26.96 4.68 -6.43
N SER A 465 27.14 3.69 -7.31
CA SER A 465 28.38 3.55 -8.09
C SER A 465 28.72 4.84 -8.86
N ARG A 466 27.74 5.47 -9.50
CA ARG A 466 27.96 6.75 -10.22
C ARG A 466 28.22 7.92 -9.28
N ALA A 467 27.66 7.91 -8.07
CA ALA A 467 27.87 8.96 -7.09
C ALA A 467 29.27 8.98 -6.53
N THR A 468 30.01 7.85 -6.58
CA THR A 468 31.39 7.75 -6.07
C THR A 468 32.29 8.81 -6.66
N GLY A 469 32.23 9.04 -7.98
CA GLY A 469 33.03 10.10 -8.64
C GLY A 469 32.69 11.50 -8.13
N SER A 470 31.39 11.80 -7.93
CA SER A 470 30.96 13.10 -7.37
C SER A 470 31.45 13.28 -5.94
N ILE A 471 31.45 12.20 -5.14
CA ILE A 471 31.93 12.21 -3.75
C ILE A 471 33.43 12.46 -3.69
N ASP A 472 34.21 11.82 -4.58
CA ASP A 472 35.66 12.02 -4.64
C ASP A 472 36.00 13.47 -5.06
N GLU A 473 35.25 14.08 -5.98
CA GLU A 473 35.39 15.50 -6.33
C GLU A 473 35.07 16.42 -5.13
N VAL A 474 33.97 16.13 -4.40
CA VAL A 474 33.59 16.89 -3.20
C VAL A 474 34.66 16.79 -2.11
N ARG A 475 35.20 15.58 -1.88
CA ARG A 475 36.26 15.35 -0.92
C ARG A 475 37.57 16.04 -1.31
N ALA A 476 37.91 16.03 -2.60
CA ALA A 476 39.08 16.75 -3.10
C ALA A 476 38.91 18.28 -2.95
N HIS A 477 37.70 18.81 -3.11
CA HIS A 477 37.42 20.24 -2.97
C HIS A 477 37.59 20.74 -1.52
N PHE A 478 37.08 19.99 -0.54
CA PHE A 478 37.11 20.42 0.85
C PHE A 478 38.30 19.92 1.66
N GLY A 479 39.00 18.86 1.20
CA GLY A 479 40.13 18.26 1.90
C GLY A 479 39.81 17.90 3.34
N ASP A 480 40.64 18.35 4.28
CA ASP A 480 40.48 18.09 5.72
C ASP A 480 39.29 18.82 6.39
N GLN A 481 38.57 19.66 5.64
CA GLN A 481 37.37 20.32 6.16
C GLN A 481 36.13 19.43 6.09
N LEU A 482 36.19 18.26 5.45
CA LEU A 482 35.07 17.36 5.25
C LEU A 482 35.32 15.98 5.81
N ARG A 483 34.39 15.48 6.61
CA ARG A 483 34.26 14.05 6.89
C ARG A 483 33.10 13.48 6.05
N TYR A 484 33.41 12.45 5.29
CA TYR A 484 32.45 11.64 4.57
C TYR A 484 32.14 10.38 5.37
N VAL A 485 30.84 10.02 5.45
CA VAL A 485 30.33 8.89 6.23
C VAL A 485 29.48 8.02 5.34
N TRP A 486 29.74 6.71 5.37
CA TRP A 486 28.89 5.72 4.72
C TRP A 486 27.99 5.02 5.75
N ARG A 487 26.71 4.83 5.38
CA ARG A 487 25.71 4.01 6.08
C ARG A 487 24.96 3.12 5.12
N HIS A 488 24.59 1.93 5.55
CA HIS A 488 23.92 0.95 4.71
C HIS A 488 22.44 1.22 4.52
N LEU A 489 21.97 1.05 3.28
CA LEU A 489 20.55 0.98 2.92
C LEU A 489 20.37 -0.04 1.80
N PRO A 490 20.51 -1.35 2.07
CA PRO A 490 20.33 -2.41 1.08
C PRO A 490 18.87 -2.48 0.64
N LEU A 491 18.59 -2.22 -0.65
CA LEU A 491 17.26 -2.23 -1.22
C LEU A 491 16.93 -3.61 -1.80
N GLU A 492 16.83 -4.64 -0.97
CA GLU A 492 16.69 -6.06 -1.35
C GLU A 492 15.58 -6.34 -2.36
N ARG A 493 14.49 -5.55 -2.38
CA ARG A 493 13.38 -5.70 -3.34
C ARG A 493 13.78 -5.38 -4.78
N VAL A 494 14.81 -4.55 -4.97
CA VAL A 494 15.29 -4.07 -6.29
C VAL A 494 16.67 -4.62 -6.57
N HIS A 495 17.47 -4.82 -5.51
CA HIS A 495 18.86 -5.23 -5.52
C HIS A 495 19.04 -6.50 -4.66
N PRO A 496 18.89 -7.69 -5.23
CA PRO A 496 18.83 -8.94 -4.47
C PRO A 496 20.13 -9.33 -3.78
N ARG A 497 21.28 -8.73 -4.16
CA ARG A 497 22.59 -8.96 -3.55
C ARG A 497 23.04 -7.83 -2.62
N ALA A 498 22.25 -6.79 -2.47
CA ALA A 498 22.58 -5.60 -1.69
C ALA A 498 22.87 -5.93 -0.22
N LEU A 499 22.08 -6.81 0.41
CA LEU A 499 22.28 -7.22 1.79
C LEU A 499 23.57 -8.05 1.96
N ASP A 500 23.82 -8.97 1.04
CA ASP A 500 25.04 -9.78 1.03
C ASP A 500 26.28 -8.90 0.89
N ALA A 501 26.25 -7.92 -0.02
CA ALA A 501 27.33 -6.96 -0.22
C ALA A 501 27.54 -6.04 0.99
N ALA A 502 26.46 -5.60 1.63
CA ALA A 502 26.55 -4.81 2.87
C ALA A 502 27.21 -5.61 4.00
N ARG A 503 26.81 -6.86 4.21
CA ARG A 503 27.43 -7.75 5.20
C ARG A 503 28.92 -8.02 4.90
N ALA A 504 29.22 -8.24 3.63
CA ALA A 504 30.60 -8.46 3.19
C ALA A 504 31.50 -7.24 3.47
N SER A 505 31.01 -6.03 3.23
CA SER A 505 31.77 -4.82 3.54
C SER A 505 31.98 -4.64 5.05
N GLU A 506 31.01 -5.02 5.89
CA GLU A 506 31.16 -4.98 7.35
C GLU A 506 32.14 -6.07 7.87
N ALA A 507 32.12 -7.28 7.29
CA ALA A 507 33.11 -8.31 7.62
C ALA A 507 34.53 -7.84 7.25
N ALA A 508 34.72 -7.22 6.09
CA ALA A 508 35.99 -6.61 5.70
C ALA A 508 36.36 -5.42 6.61
N ALA A 509 35.38 -4.67 7.11
CA ALA A 509 35.58 -3.58 8.06
C ALA A 509 36.24 -4.03 9.37
N LEU A 510 35.91 -5.22 9.87
CA LEU A 510 36.55 -5.81 11.06
C LEU A 510 38.03 -6.12 10.86
N GLN A 511 38.49 -6.08 9.61
CA GLN A 511 39.91 -6.19 9.23
C GLN A 511 40.47 -4.87 8.66
N GLY A 512 39.75 -3.73 8.84
CA GLY A 512 40.17 -2.41 8.38
C GLY A 512 40.07 -2.18 6.87
N LYS A 513 39.26 -3.02 6.15
CA LYS A 513 39.17 -3.03 4.68
C LYS A 513 37.82 -2.58 4.13
N PHE A 514 37.04 -1.84 4.91
CA PHE A 514 35.69 -1.42 4.50
C PHE A 514 35.62 -0.73 3.12
N PHE A 515 36.40 0.34 2.98
CA PHE A 515 36.37 1.15 1.76
C PHE A 515 37.08 0.48 0.58
N ASP A 516 38.10 -0.36 0.83
CA ASP A 516 38.74 -1.13 -0.22
C ASP A 516 37.76 -2.15 -0.80
N MET A 517 37.05 -2.86 0.08
CA MET A 517 35.97 -3.79 -0.30
C MET A 517 34.83 -3.10 -1.03
N GLY A 518 34.39 -1.94 -0.55
CA GLY A 518 33.36 -1.14 -1.22
C GLY A 518 33.77 -0.70 -2.62
N THR A 519 35.03 -0.28 -2.80
CA THR A 519 35.57 0.16 -4.09
C THR A 519 35.55 -0.97 -5.12
N ILE A 520 36.01 -2.17 -4.75
CA ILE A 520 36.05 -3.31 -5.68
C ILE A 520 34.65 -3.81 -6.01
N MET A 521 33.71 -3.81 -5.04
CA MET A 521 32.33 -4.17 -5.28
C MET A 521 31.63 -3.19 -6.26
N PHE A 522 31.92 -1.88 -6.19
CA PHE A 522 31.42 -0.91 -7.16
C PHE A 522 32.04 -1.05 -8.54
N GLN A 523 33.32 -1.45 -8.64
CA GLN A 523 33.97 -1.72 -9.94
C GLN A 523 33.37 -2.92 -10.65
N PHE A 524 32.99 -3.95 -9.89
CA PHE A 524 32.44 -5.21 -10.40
C PHE A 524 31.00 -5.43 -9.93
N GLN A 525 30.19 -4.39 -9.97
CA GLN A 525 28.83 -4.33 -9.42
C GLN A 525 27.87 -5.38 -10.00
N ASP A 526 28.12 -5.86 -11.22
CA ASP A 526 27.33 -6.93 -11.87
C ASP A 526 27.67 -8.34 -11.33
N PHE A 527 28.72 -8.48 -10.49
CA PHE A 527 29.23 -9.74 -9.98
C PHE A 527 29.34 -9.71 -8.46
N LEU A 528 28.19 -9.73 -7.76
CA LEU A 528 28.12 -9.69 -6.29
C LEU A 528 27.61 -11.01 -5.69
N GLU A 529 27.76 -12.13 -6.41
CA GLU A 529 27.55 -13.46 -5.83
C GLU A 529 28.69 -13.82 -4.87
N TRP A 530 28.44 -14.68 -3.89
CA TRP A 530 29.36 -15.05 -2.84
C TRP A 530 30.73 -15.49 -3.36
N GLN A 531 30.77 -16.27 -4.45
CA GLN A 531 32.03 -16.70 -5.07
C GLN A 531 32.93 -15.52 -5.51
N HIS A 532 32.33 -14.41 -5.94
CA HIS A 532 33.04 -13.19 -6.32
C HIS A 532 33.39 -12.35 -5.10
N ILE A 533 32.49 -12.23 -4.13
CA ILE A 533 32.69 -11.53 -2.87
C ILE A 533 33.90 -12.08 -2.11
N TYR A 534 34.03 -13.42 -1.99
CA TYR A 534 35.22 -14.03 -1.37
C TYR A 534 36.52 -13.71 -2.13
N ARG A 535 36.47 -13.70 -3.48
CA ARG A 535 37.60 -13.29 -4.29
C ARG A 535 37.97 -11.82 -4.05
N TYR A 536 36.99 -10.93 -3.90
CA TYR A 536 37.24 -9.53 -3.62
C TYR A 536 37.85 -9.35 -2.23
N ALA A 537 37.36 -10.08 -1.24
CA ALA A 537 37.92 -10.08 0.10
C ALA A 537 39.41 -10.51 0.11
N ASP A 538 39.78 -11.55 -0.66
CA ASP A 538 41.16 -11.97 -0.86
C ASP A 538 42.00 -10.89 -1.55
N GLN A 539 41.49 -10.27 -2.62
CA GLN A 539 42.16 -9.21 -3.38
C GLN A 539 42.43 -7.95 -2.55
N VAL A 540 41.54 -7.59 -1.63
CA VAL A 540 41.81 -6.46 -0.71
C VAL A 540 42.64 -6.84 0.51
N GLY A 541 43.04 -8.11 0.60
CA GLY A 541 43.97 -8.61 1.63
C GLY A 541 43.27 -8.92 2.96
N CYS A 542 42.03 -9.41 2.93
CA CYS A 542 41.40 -9.99 4.10
C CYS A 542 41.90 -11.42 4.35
N ASP A 543 42.03 -11.80 5.63
CA ASP A 543 42.09 -13.20 6.02
C ASP A 543 40.71 -13.84 5.74
N ILE A 544 40.66 -14.80 4.82
CA ILE A 544 39.42 -15.38 4.34
C ILE A 544 38.72 -16.24 5.39
N ALA A 545 39.46 -16.96 6.24
CA ALA A 545 38.84 -17.75 7.30
C ALA A 545 38.15 -16.84 8.32
N ARG A 546 38.84 -15.76 8.73
CA ARG A 546 38.28 -14.75 9.62
C ARG A 546 37.14 -13.97 8.97
N PHE A 547 37.23 -13.69 7.66
CA PHE A 547 36.16 -13.01 6.92
C PHE A 547 34.88 -13.84 6.91
N ASP A 548 34.96 -15.16 6.73
CA ASP A 548 33.80 -16.06 6.77
C ASP A 548 33.17 -16.13 8.16
N ASP A 549 33.99 -16.23 9.22
CA ASP A 549 33.50 -16.19 10.61
C ASP A 549 32.80 -14.84 10.93
N ASP A 550 33.44 -13.73 10.54
CA ASP A 550 32.95 -12.38 10.78
C ASP A 550 31.65 -12.09 10.04
N LEU A 551 31.50 -12.63 8.82
CA LEU A 551 30.31 -12.46 7.97
C LEU A 551 29.00 -12.89 8.65
N HIS A 552 29.07 -13.95 9.46
CA HIS A 552 27.94 -14.52 10.19
C HIS A 552 27.86 -14.02 11.64
N SER A 553 28.76 -13.14 12.04
CA SER A 553 28.83 -12.62 13.41
C SER A 553 27.62 -11.71 13.73
N PRO A 554 27.10 -11.75 14.97
CA PRO A 554 26.06 -10.83 15.40
C PRO A 554 26.43 -9.35 15.21
N ARG A 555 27.73 -9.03 15.28
CA ARG A 555 28.23 -7.65 15.12
C ARG A 555 27.99 -7.13 13.71
N VAL A 556 28.29 -7.91 12.69
CA VAL A 556 28.06 -7.57 11.28
C VAL A 556 26.55 -7.48 10.98
N LEU A 557 25.78 -8.47 11.44
CA LEU A 557 24.34 -8.48 11.21
C LEU A 557 23.66 -7.27 11.86
N HIS A 558 23.95 -6.99 13.13
CA HIS A 558 23.37 -5.85 13.85
C HIS A 558 23.77 -4.50 13.25
N ARG A 559 25.02 -4.39 12.72
CA ARG A 559 25.48 -3.13 12.14
C ARG A 559 24.67 -2.72 10.90
N VAL A 560 24.44 -3.67 9.99
CA VAL A 560 23.60 -3.44 8.78
C VAL A 560 22.14 -3.20 9.16
N ASP A 561 21.62 -3.99 10.11
CA ASP A 561 20.24 -3.84 10.61
C ASP A 561 20.01 -2.48 11.25
N ASP A 562 20.93 -1.97 12.05
CA ASP A 562 20.85 -0.66 12.71
C ASP A 562 20.78 0.48 11.69
N ASP A 563 21.62 0.47 10.66
CA ASP A 563 21.59 1.49 9.62
C ASP A 563 20.30 1.43 8.80
N THR A 564 19.85 0.21 8.49
CA THR A 564 18.57 0.00 7.80
C THR A 564 17.42 0.51 8.66
N GLN A 565 17.42 0.25 9.98
CA GLN A 565 16.41 0.76 10.90
C GLN A 565 16.42 2.29 10.98
N ASP A 566 17.62 2.91 11.07
CA ASP A 566 17.77 4.36 11.05
C ASP A 566 17.24 4.97 9.75
N ALA A 567 17.58 4.37 8.60
CA ALA A 567 17.07 4.77 7.30
C ALA A 567 15.54 4.65 7.21
N GLU A 568 15.03 3.56 7.74
CA GLU A 568 13.59 3.34 7.84
C GLU A 568 12.90 4.35 8.75
N LEU A 569 13.47 4.74 9.90
CA LEU A 569 12.96 5.81 10.76
C LEU A 569 12.91 7.15 10.05
N MET A 570 13.81 7.39 9.09
CA MET A 570 13.88 8.60 8.29
C MET A 570 13.07 8.52 6.98
N ASP A 571 12.32 7.43 6.75
CA ASP A 571 11.55 7.20 5.53
C ASP A 571 12.41 7.29 4.26
N LEU A 572 13.60 6.68 4.31
CA LEU A 572 14.49 6.58 3.15
C LEU A 572 14.08 5.37 2.31
N SER A 573 13.78 5.61 1.05
CA SER A 573 13.30 4.59 0.11
C SER A 573 14.13 4.50 -1.18
N ALA A 574 15.21 5.27 -1.26
CA ALA A 574 16.07 5.34 -2.44
C ALA A 574 17.53 5.59 -2.06
N THR A 575 18.43 5.03 -2.86
CA THR A 575 19.89 5.23 -2.77
C THR A 575 20.44 5.85 -4.06
N PRO A 576 21.46 6.71 -3.98
CA PRO A 576 22.03 7.27 -2.76
C PRO A 576 21.13 8.34 -2.14
N THR A 577 21.10 8.42 -0.79
CA THR A 577 20.49 9.54 -0.07
C THR A 577 21.55 10.23 0.77
N PHE A 578 21.68 11.55 0.62
CA PHE A 578 22.69 12.36 1.27
C PHE A 578 22.14 13.22 2.39
N PHE A 579 22.95 13.38 3.46
CA PHE A 579 22.72 14.35 4.53
C PHE A 579 23.96 15.24 4.66
N VAL A 580 23.71 16.56 4.63
CA VAL A 580 24.70 17.62 4.78
C VAL A 580 24.57 18.19 6.20
N ASN A 581 25.60 18.08 7.02
CA ASN A 581 25.56 18.50 8.43
C ASN A 581 24.30 18.02 9.18
N GLY A 582 23.94 16.73 8.96
CA GLY A 582 22.78 16.10 9.58
C GLY A 582 21.42 16.46 8.97
N VAL A 583 21.36 17.31 7.94
CA VAL A 583 20.13 17.70 7.22
C VAL A 583 20.06 17.02 5.86
N ARG A 584 18.92 16.40 5.53
CA ARG A 584 18.74 15.69 4.27
C ARG A 584 18.87 16.62 3.07
N HIS A 585 19.80 16.32 2.18
CA HIS A 585 19.91 16.98 0.88
C HIS A 585 18.83 16.50 -0.09
N ARG A 586 18.06 17.42 -0.65
CA ARG A 586 16.96 17.12 -1.58
C ARG A 586 17.24 17.51 -3.03
N GLY A 587 18.44 18.00 -3.30
CA GLY A 587 18.91 18.39 -4.63
C GLY A 587 19.52 17.23 -5.42
N PRO A 588 20.01 17.50 -6.63
CA PRO A 588 20.87 16.58 -7.37
C PRO A 588 22.12 16.25 -6.54
N TRP A 589 22.65 15.04 -6.71
CA TRP A 589 23.84 14.56 -6.00
C TRP A 589 25.12 14.69 -6.85
N ASP A 590 25.12 15.53 -7.88
CA ASP A 590 26.35 15.93 -8.58
C ASP A 590 27.26 16.76 -7.66
N SER A 591 28.57 16.73 -7.92
CA SER A 591 29.58 17.39 -7.09
C SER A 591 29.30 18.88 -6.88
N ALA A 592 28.89 19.60 -7.91
CA ALA A 592 28.59 21.03 -7.82
C ALA A 592 27.39 21.33 -6.90
N SER A 593 26.37 20.47 -6.89
CA SER A 593 25.20 20.61 -6.02
C SER A 593 25.51 20.27 -4.57
N LEU A 594 26.32 19.23 -4.32
CA LEU A 594 26.74 18.86 -2.98
C LEU A 594 27.71 19.90 -2.39
N ILE A 595 28.66 20.43 -3.20
CA ILE A 595 29.58 21.51 -2.79
C ILE A 595 28.77 22.73 -2.33
N ARG A 596 27.83 23.23 -3.16
CA ARG A 596 26.99 24.37 -2.77
C ARG A 596 26.21 24.11 -1.48
N ALA A 597 25.67 22.91 -1.30
CA ALA A 597 24.91 22.56 -0.10
C ALA A 597 25.80 22.55 1.16
N LEU A 598 27.03 22.04 1.05
CA LEU A 598 28.02 22.02 2.13
C LEU A 598 28.49 23.45 2.45
N GLU A 599 28.78 24.28 1.45
CA GLU A 599 29.14 25.69 1.63
C GLU A 599 28.04 26.49 2.33
N ALA A 600 26.78 26.31 1.89
CA ALA A 600 25.63 26.98 2.52
C ALA A 600 25.35 26.52 3.96
N SER A 601 25.88 25.36 4.36
CA SER A 601 25.72 24.80 5.71
C SER A 601 26.87 25.12 6.68
N ARG A 602 27.85 25.91 6.26
CA ARG A 602 28.98 26.32 7.12
C ARG A 602 28.46 27.15 8.30
N PRO A 603 28.96 26.90 9.53
CA PRO A 603 28.65 27.76 10.67
C PRO A 603 29.10 29.21 10.37
N GLY A 604 28.16 30.16 10.33
CA GLY A 604 28.47 31.57 10.06
C GLY A 604 28.28 32.03 8.61
N SER A 605 27.73 31.20 7.71
CA SER A 605 27.24 31.69 6.41
C SER A 605 25.96 32.52 6.61
N PRO A 606 25.80 33.69 5.96
CA PRO A 606 24.69 34.62 6.17
C PRO A 606 23.34 34.04 5.72
#